data_0f8ac8976f714c10951c186f96552c6e
#
_entry.id   0f8ac8976f714c10951c186f96552c6e
#
_cell.length_a   1.000
_cell.length_b   1.000
_cell.length_c   1.000
_cell.angle_alpha   90.00
_cell.angle_beta   90.00
_cell.angle_gamma   90.00
#
_symmetry.space_group_name_H-M   'P 1'
#
loop_
_entity.id
_entity.type
_entity.pdbx_description
1 polymer ?
#
loop_
_entity_poly.entity_id
_entity_poly.type
_entity_poly.pdbx_seq_one_letter_code
_entity_poly.pdbx_strand_id
1 'polypeptide(L)'
;MLDDPSTWPLSRGGSNGTPVLFLHGWLGHRGDWNDVATALPGDRAWMAVDLPGHGENTDGDALPELPDVLTGLERLRVAQGIPRWHVAGYSMGGRLALAFAMVFPEHIASLTMIAASPGVDGAEARQTRRNQDIAWAARFREQPARDVVAAWYQQPVFASLASQPDLLATIIQQRSVACSPLTADALVLWGQGVLPSQWGRLEQLTVPVCHISGALDPSYVAVGERMMEQNGSIERRVIQGVGHTVHLERPVELGHSIGQFLSDVERREARNR
;
A
#
# COMPACT_ATOMS: atom_id res chain seq x y z
N MET A 1 13.02 -22.27 -1.83
CA MET A 1 11.72 -22.49 -1.16
C MET A 1 11.23 -21.10 -0.82
N LEU A 2 10.06 -20.71 -1.29
CA LEU A 2 9.44 -19.46 -0.82
C LEU A 2 9.29 -19.59 0.69
N ASP A 3 9.84 -18.62 1.42
CA ASP A 3 9.73 -18.61 2.88
C ASP A 3 8.27 -18.74 3.27
N ASP A 4 8.02 -19.52 4.31
CA ASP A 4 6.65 -19.71 4.82
C ASP A 4 6.05 -18.35 5.17
N PRO A 5 5.00 -17.87 4.47
CA PRO A 5 4.44 -16.54 4.72
C PRO A 5 3.88 -16.37 6.14
N SER A 6 3.70 -17.46 6.88
CA SER A 6 3.37 -17.39 8.31
C SER A 6 4.50 -16.80 9.16
N THR A 7 5.72 -16.72 8.60
CA THR A 7 6.91 -16.15 9.25
C THR A 7 7.20 -14.70 8.83
N TRP A 8 6.41 -14.12 7.94
CA TRP A 8 6.63 -12.72 7.56
C TRP A 8 6.61 -11.82 8.79
N PRO A 9 7.63 -10.93 8.93
CA PRO A 9 7.68 -10.01 10.05
C PRO A 9 6.42 -9.16 10.09
N LEU A 10 5.74 -9.15 11.23
CA LEU A 10 4.50 -8.44 11.42
C LEU A 10 4.47 -7.64 12.73
N SER A 11 3.74 -6.54 12.72
CA SER A 11 3.29 -5.81 13.89
C SER A 11 1.78 -5.98 14.00
N ARG A 12 1.26 -5.96 15.23
CA ARG A 12 -0.18 -6.08 15.48
C ARG A 12 -0.58 -5.34 16.74
N GLY A 13 -1.82 -4.97 16.83
CA GLY A 13 -2.41 -4.34 18.01
C GLY A 13 -3.92 -4.30 17.92
N GLY A 14 -4.52 -3.67 18.92
CA GLY A 14 -5.97 -3.65 19.07
C GLY A 14 -6.57 -5.03 19.26
N SER A 15 -7.83 -5.07 19.66
CA SER A 15 -8.50 -6.32 20.03
C SER A 15 -9.93 -6.45 19.48
N ASN A 16 -10.48 -5.37 18.90
CA ASN A 16 -11.89 -5.31 18.56
C ASN A 16 -12.16 -5.34 17.05
N GLY A 17 -13.25 -5.97 16.66
CA GLY A 17 -13.81 -5.97 15.31
C GLY A 17 -13.01 -6.79 14.30
N THR A 18 -13.41 -6.71 13.04
CA THR A 18 -12.68 -7.33 11.94
C THR A 18 -11.31 -6.65 11.78
N PRO A 19 -10.19 -7.40 11.80
CA PRO A 19 -8.86 -6.79 11.76
C PRO A 19 -8.58 -6.10 10.43
N VAL A 20 -7.69 -5.09 10.48
CA VAL A 20 -7.16 -4.41 9.30
C VAL A 20 -5.76 -4.94 9.01
N LEU A 21 -5.54 -5.41 7.78
CA LEU A 21 -4.20 -5.68 7.26
C LEU A 21 -3.68 -4.43 6.55
N PHE A 22 -2.50 -3.94 6.97
CA PHE A 22 -1.81 -2.83 6.34
C PHE A 22 -0.65 -3.31 5.46
N LEU A 23 -0.60 -2.82 4.22
CA LEU A 23 0.46 -3.09 3.23
C LEU A 23 1.19 -1.78 2.89
N HIS A 24 2.47 -1.72 3.20
CA HIS A 24 3.30 -0.54 2.96
C HIS A 24 3.63 -0.32 1.47
N GLY A 25 4.09 0.88 1.14
CA GLY A 25 4.60 1.21 -0.20
C GLY A 25 6.04 0.73 -0.41
N TRP A 26 6.55 0.95 -1.61
CA TRP A 26 7.95 0.69 -1.92
C TRP A 26 8.88 1.53 -1.02
N LEU A 27 9.98 0.98 -0.56
CA LEU A 27 10.87 1.48 0.50
C LEU A 27 10.25 1.52 1.90
N GLY A 28 8.97 1.16 2.05
CA GLY A 28 8.28 1.15 3.34
C GLY A 28 8.59 -0.07 4.20
N HIS A 29 8.00 -0.10 5.35
CA HIS A 29 8.01 -1.24 6.28
C HIS A 29 6.76 -1.21 7.18
N ARG A 30 6.51 -2.31 7.91
CA ARG A 30 5.33 -2.44 8.79
C ARG A 30 5.18 -1.31 9.82
N GLY A 31 6.30 -0.77 10.31
CA GLY A 31 6.30 0.31 11.30
C GLY A 31 5.72 1.64 10.80
N ASP A 32 5.62 1.85 9.48
CA ASP A 32 5.00 3.04 8.89
C ASP A 32 3.53 3.21 9.28
N TRP A 33 2.92 2.13 9.77
CA TRP A 33 1.51 2.09 10.10
C TRP A 33 1.18 2.29 11.59
N ASN A 34 2.19 2.35 12.47
CA ASN A 34 1.96 2.40 13.91
C ASN A 34 1.06 3.57 14.33
N ASP A 35 1.36 4.78 13.86
CA ASP A 35 0.61 5.98 14.22
C ASP A 35 -0.79 6.00 13.58
N VAL A 36 -0.90 5.49 12.34
CA VAL A 36 -2.20 5.31 11.64
C VAL A 36 -3.06 4.31 12.39
N ALA A 37 -2.50 3.17 12.76
CA ALA A 37 -3.20 2.09 13.45
C ALA A 37 -3.65 2.51 14.86
N THR A 38 -2.80 3.24 15.59
CA THR A 38 -3.14 3.80 16.90
C THR A 38 -4.32 4.79 16.84
N ALA A 39 -4.47 5.48 15.72
CA ALA A 39 -5.57 6.41 15.48
C ALA A 39 -6.87 5.74 14.99
N LEU A 40 -6.89 4.43 14.77
CA LEU A 40 -8.12 3.71 14.47
C LEU A 40 -9.07 3.74 15.67
N PRO A 41 -10.36 4.02 15.46
CA PRO A 41 -11.31 4.12 16.59
C PRO A 41 -11.60 2.75 17.22
N GLY A 42 -11.91 2.75 18.54
CA GLY A 42 -12.48 1.59 19.25
C GLY A 42 -11.51 0.46 19.50
N ASP A 43 -10.21 0.73 19.66
CA ASP A 43 -9.17 -0.31 19.83
C ASP A 43 -9.26 -1.41 18.77
N ARG A 44 -9.44 -0.99 17.50
CA ARG A 44 -9.59 -1.87 16.34
C ARG A 44 -8.39 -2.80 16.19
N ALA A 45 -8.66 -4.09 16.00
CA ALA A 45 -7.63 -5.06 15.68
C ALA A 45 -6.95 -4.72 14.34
N TRP A 46 -5.62 -4.81 14.30
CA TRP A 46 -4.84 -4.53 13.09
C TRP A 46 -3.58 -5.37 13.01
N MET A 47 -3.10 -5.54 11.80
CA MET A 47 -1.80 -6.13 11.47
C MET A 47 -1.12 -5.32 10.38
N ALA A 48 0.20 -5.20 10.45
CA ALA A 48 1.02 -4.65 9.40
C ALA A 48 2.18 -5.59 9.13
N VAL A 49 2.49 -5.85 7.87
CA VAL A 49 3.53 -6.82 7.47
C VAL A 49 4.66 -6.12 6.73
N ASP A 50 5.87 -6.63 6.87
CA ASP A 50 6.95 -6.34 5.94
C ASP A 50 6.78 -7.21 4.71
N LEU A 51 6.50 -6.57 3.56
CA LEU A 51 6.45 -7.25 2.28
C LEU A 51 7.84 -7.78 1.90
N PRO A 52 7.96 -8.90 1.16
CA PRO A 52 9.24 -9.43 0.77
C PRO A 52 10.18 -8.37 0.15
N GLY A 53 11.45 -8.41 0.52
CA GLY A 53 12.46 -7.42 0.12
C GLY A 53 12.42 -6.10 0.87
N HIS A 54 11.59 -5.96 1.92
CA HIS A 54 11.43 -4.74 2.69
C HIS A 54 11.46 -5.00 4.20
N GLY A 55 11.82 -3.96 4.95
CA GLY A 55 11.88 -4.02 6.42
C GLY A 55 12.79 -5.12 6.91
N GLU A 56 12.28 -6.02 7.74
CA GLU A 56 12.98 -7.21 8.22
C GLU A 56 12.73 -8.46 7.35
N ASN A 57 11.93 -8.35 6.28
CA ASN A 57 11.63 -9.44 5.35
C ASN A 57 12.59 -9.41 4.14
N THR A 58 13.87 -9.51 4.42
CA THR A 58 14.94 -9.42 3.40
C THR A 58 15.72 -10.73 3.24
N ASP A 59 15.24 -11.80 3.84
CA ASP A 59 15.83 -13.13 3.70
C ASP A 59 15.48 -13.75 2.34
N GLY A 60 16.43 -14.48 1.77
CA GLY A 60 16.27 -15.13 0.46
C GLY A 60 17.11 -14.50 -0.65
N ASP A 61 17.26 -15.26 -1.75
CA ASP A 61 18.09 -14.86 -2.90
C ASP A 61 17.26 -14.17 -4.01
N ALA A 62 15.93 -14.23 -3.94
CA ALA A 62 15.03 -13.66 -4.94
C ALA A 62 13.65 -13.36 -4.34
N LEU A 63 12.97 -12.38 -4.95
CA LEU A 63 11.59 -12.04 -4.56
C LEU A 63 10.58 -12.98 -5.22
N PRO A 64 9.44 -13.25 -4.55
CA PRO A 64 8.32 -13.98 -5.13
C PRO A 64 7.65 -13.19 -6.25
N GLU A 65 7.11 -13.90 -7.21
CA GLU A 65 6.22 -13.32 -8.23
C GLU A 65 4.90 -12.85 -7.60
N LEU A 66 4.15 -11.98 -8.30
CA LEU A 66 2.88 -11.45 -7.77
C LEU A 66 1.91 -12.55 -7.27
N PRO A 67 1.65 -13.66 -7.99
CA PRO A 67 0.74 -14.70 -7.51
C PRO A 67 1.18 -15.32 -6.18
N ASP A 68 2.49 -15.45 -5.97
CA ASP A 68 3.04 -16.01 -4.75
C ASP A 68 2.91 -15.04 -3.58
N VAL A 69 3.10 -13.72 -3.82
CA VAL A 69 2.83 -12.68 -2.82
C VAL A 69 1.37 -12.74 -2.37
N LEU A 70 0.43 -12.82 -3.33
CA LEU A 70 -1.01 -12.88 -3.01
C LEU A 70 -1.37 -14.15 -2.25
N THR A 71 -0.82 -15.30 -2.66
CA THR A 71 -0.96 -16.57 -1.94
C THR A 71 -0.33 -16.49 -0.55
N GLY A 72 0.79 -15.78 -0.42
CA GLY A 72 1.44 -15.51 0.86
C GLY A 72 0.54 -14.74 1.83
N LEU A 73 -0.09 -13.67 1.37
CA LEU A 73 -1.05 -12.91 2.17
C LEU A 73 -2.24 -13.78 2.63
N GLU A 74 -2.74 -14.65 1.73
CA GLU A 74 -3.82 -15.58 2.08
C GLU A 74 -3.37 -16.62 3.12
N ARG A 75 -2.17 -17.19 2.98
CA ARG A 75 -1.61 -18.11 3.97
C ARG A 75 -1.41 -17.43 5.32
N LEU A 76 -0.94 -16.18 5.32
CA LEU A 76 -0.84 -15.39 6.54
C LEU A 76 -2.20 -15.24 7.22
N ARG A 77 -3.25 -14.90 6.48
CA ARG A 77 -4.62 -14.82 7.00
C ARG A 77 -5.04 -16.12 7.69
N VAL A 78 -4.84 -17.24 7.02
CA VAL A 78 -5.17 -18.57 7.54
C VAL A 78 -4.37 -18.88 8.81
N ALA A 79 -3.06 -18.64 8.80
CA ALA A 79 -2.17 -18.86 9.94
C ALA A 79 -2.56 -18.03 11.16
N GLN A 80 -3.11 -16.82 10.97
CA GLN A 80 -3.63 -15.96 12.04
C GLN A 80 -5.07 -16.31 12.47
N GLY A 81 -5.70 -17.30 11.84
CA GLY A 81 -7.08 -17.71 12.17
C GLY A 81 -8.13 -16.62 11.83
N ILE A 82 -7.84 -15.74 10.88
CA ILE A 82 -8.71 -14.61 10.53
C ILE A 82 -9.69 -15.05 9.43
N PRO A 83 -11.02 -15.04 9.66
CA PRO A 83 -11.99 -15.41 8.62
C PRO A 83 -12.00 -14.44 7.44
N ARG A 84 -12.02 -13.13 7.72
CA ARG A 84 -11.97 -12.01 6.78
C ARG A 84 -11.25 -10.85 7.41
N TRP A 85 -10.63 -10.02 6.63
CA TRP A 85 -10.03 -8.77 7.08
C TRP A 85 -10.35 -7.59 6.18
N HIS A 86 -10.26 -6.39 6.71
CA HIS A 86 -10.14 -5.20 5.91
C HIS A 86 -8.70 -5.11 5.42
N VAL A 87 -8.47 -4.67 4.19
CA VAL A 87 -7.11 -4.47 3.67
C VAL A 87 -6.90 -3.00 3.33
N ALA A 88 -5.85 -2.41 3.84
CA ALA A 88 -5.44 -1.05 3.53
C ALA A 88 -4.01 -1.04 2.99
N GLY A 89 -3.80 -0.46 1.81
CA GLY A 89 -2.49 -0.45 1.18
C GLY A 89 -2.12 0.92 0.62
N TYR A 90 -0.86 1.31 0.84
CA TYR A 90 -0.29 2.55 0.32
C TYR A 90 0.51 2.30 -0.95
N SER A 91 0.28 3.09 -2.00
CA SER A 91 1.05 3.11 -3.25
C SER A 91 1.26 1.69 -3.84
N MET A 92 2.45 1.10 -3.78
CA MET A 92 2.72 -0.29 -4.16
C MET A 92 1.83 -1.26 -3.38
N GLY A 93 1.77 -1.13 -2.06
CA GLY A 93 0.90 -1.95 -1.20
C GLY A 93 -0.58 -1.82 -1.56
N GLY A 94 -1.02 -0.66 -2.02
CA GLY A 94 -2.40 -0.45 -2.51
C GLY A 94 -2.69 -1.19 -3.82
N ARG A 95 -1.70 -1.31 -4.71
CA ARG A 95 -1.83 -2.13 -5.93
C ARG A 95 -1.86 -3.62 -5.62
N LEU A 96 -1.02 -4.07 -4.67
CA LEU A 96 -1.04 -5.44 -4.19
C LEU A 96 -2.36 -5.77 -3.48
N ALA A 97 -2.87 -4.85 -2.66
CA ALA A 97 -4.17 -4.97 -2.00
C ALA A 97 -5.33 -5.09 -3.00
N LEU A 98 -5.30 -4.29 -4.08
CA LEU A 98 -6.29 -4.40 -5.16
C LEU A 98 -6.21 -5.76 -5.85
N ALA A 99 -4.99 -6.20 -6.23
CA ALA A 99 -4.79 -7.51 -6.84
C ALA A 99 -5.27 -8.64 -5.90
N PHE A 100 -4.99 -8.53 -4.60
CA PHE A 100 -5.44 -9.48 -3.60
C PHE A 100 -6.97 -9.53 -3.49
N ALA A 101 -7.64 -8.37 -3.46
CA ALA A 101 -9.10 -8.31 -3.44
C ALA A 101 -9.77 -8.85 -4.71
N MET A 102 -9.08 -8.78 -5.86
CA MET A 102 -9.57 -9.37 -7.12
C MET A 102 -9.44 -10.90 -7.16
N VAL A 103 -8.49 -11.47 -6.40
CA VAL A 103 -8.23 -12.92 -6.40
C VAL A 103 -8.96 -13.64 -5.26
N PHE A 104 -9.08 -12.99 -4.10
CA PHE A 104 -9.67 -13.56 -2.88
C PHE A 104 -10.79 -12.66 -2.30
N PRO A 105 -11.79 -12.24 -3.10
CA PRO A 105 -12.80 -11.29 -2.64
C PRO A 105 -13.60 -11.78 -1.42
N GLU A 106 -13.80 -13.10 -1.28
CA GLU A 106 -14.54 -13.71 -0.17
C GLU A 106 -13.85 -13.53 1.18
N HIS A 107 -12.53 -13.31 1.20
CA HIS A 107 -11.75 -13.12 2.41
C HIS A 107 -11.51 -11.63 2.76
N ILE A 108 -12.02 -10.72 1.93
CA ILE A 108 -11.86 -9.27 2.09
C ILE A 108 -13.18 -8.65 2.52
N ALA A 109 -13.18 -7.99 3.68
CA ALA A 109 -14.35 -7.25 4.17
C ALA A 109 -14.46 -5.88 3.49
N SER A 110 -13.34 -5.20 3.25
CA SER A 110 -13.24 -3.99 2.43
C SER A 110 -11.80 -3.72 2.01
N LEU A 111 -11.63 -2.88 1.00
CA LEU A 111 -10.33 -2.43 0.47
C LEU A 111 -10.20 -0.91 0.63
N THR A 112 -9.09 -0.46 1.24
CA THR A 112 -8.69 0.95 1.23
C THR A 112 -7.41 1.12 0.42
N MET A 113 -7.48 1.86 -0.68
CA MET A 113 -6.34 2.20 -1.52
C MET A 113 -5.86 3.61 -1.18
N ILE A 114 -4.63 3.74 -0.66
CA ILE A 114 -4.07 5.01 -0.22
C ILE A 114 -3.02 5.47 -1.22
N ALA A 115 -3.25 6.59 -1.90
CA ALA A 115 -2.38 7.12 -2.96
C ALA A 115 -1.92 6.00 -3.92
N ALA A 116 -2.86 5.16 -4.36
CA ALA A 116 -2.61 4.01 -5.21
C ALA A 116 -3.52 4.03 -6.44
N SER A 117 -2.99 3.57 -7.58
CA SER A 117 -3.75 3.48 -8.83
C SER A 117 -4.05 2.02 -9.19
N PRO A 118 -5.10 1.75 -9.96
CA PRO A 118 -5.35 0.42 -10.52
C PRO A 118 -4.30 -0.06 -11.54
N GLY A 119 -3.28 0.74 -11.81
CA GLY A 119 -2.21 0.43 -12.75
C GLY A 119 -2.06 1.49 -13.84
N VAL A 120 -1.15 1.25 -14.78
CA VAL A 120 -0.92 2.12 -15.95
C VAL A 120 -1.66 1.58 -17.16
N ASP A 121 -2.50 2.42 -17.77
CA ASP A 121 -3.19 2.08 -19.01
C ASP A 121 -2.28 2.28 -20.23
N GLY A 122 -2.51 1.44 -21.24
CA GLY A 122 -1.80 1.48 -22.51
C GLY A 122 -0.42 0.82 -22.44
N ALA A 123 -0.06 0.12 -23.50
CA ALA A 123 1.19 -0.63 -23.59
C ALA A 123 2.42 0.29 -23.58
N GLU A 124 2.37 1.41 -24.28
CA GLU A 124 3.45 2.38 -24.37
C GLU A 124 3.72 3.06 -23.02
N ALA A 125 2.69 3.54 -22.35
CA ALA A 125 2.82 4.14 -21.02
C ALA A 125 3.35 3.15 -19.98
N ARG A 126 2.92 1.88 -20.02
CA ARG A 126 3.46 0.81 -19.17
C ARG A 126 4.94 0.56 -19.47
N GLN A 127 5.34 0.50 -20.76
CA GLN A 127 6.74 0.30 -21.12
C GLN A 127 7.61 1.48 -20.66
N THR A 128 7.13 2.70 -20.84
CA THR A 128 7.81 3.92 -20.36
C THR A 128 8.00 3.85 -18.83
N ARG A 129 6.95 3.53 -18.10
CA ARG A 129 7.02 3.40 -16.65
C ARG A 129 7.96 2.26 -16.23
N ARG A 130 7.91 1.11 -16.91
CA ARG A 130 8.82 -0.01 -16.65
C ARG A 130 10.29 0.39 -16.83
N ASN A 131 10.59 1.12 -17.89
CA ASN A 131 11.95 1.61 -18.14
C ASN A 131 12.42 2.56 -17.03
N GLN A 132 11.53 3.43 -16.52
CA GLN A 132 11.83 4.29 -15.39
C GLN A 132 12.09 3.49 -14.09
N ASP A 133 11.26 2.48 -13.80
CA ASP A 133 11.42 1.61 -12.65
C ASP A 133 12.74 0.83 -12.71
N ILE A 134 13.14 0.31 -13.89
CA ILE A 134 14.45 -0.34 -14.13
C ILE A 134 15.61 0.63 -13.92
N ALA A 135 15.50 1.86 -14.42
CA ALA A 135 16.55 2.87 -14.25
C ALA A 135 16.73 3.25 -12.77
N TRP A 136 15.65 3.37 -12.00
CA TRP A 136 15.72 3.58 -10.56
C TRP A 136 16.34 2.38 -9.85
N ALA A 137 15.90 1.16 -10.17
CA ALA A 137 16.45 -0.06 -9.59
C ALA A 137 17.97 -0.17 -9.79
N ALA A 138 18.48 0.18 -10.98
CA ALA A 138 19.91 0.22 -11.26
C ALA A 138 20.63 1.21 -10.33
N ARG A 139 20.08 2.43 -10.18
CA ARG A 139 20.65 3.41 -9.24
C ARG A 139 20.68 2.91 -7.80
N PHE A 140 19.63 2.20 -7.34
CA PHE A 140 19.58 1.63 -5.99
C PHE A 140 20.59 0.51 -5.78
N ARG A 141 21.04 -0.18 -6.83
CA ARG A 141 22.10 -1.20 -6.76
C ARG A 141 23.51 -0.60 -6.81
N GLU A 142 23.69 0.55 -7.47
CA GLU A 142 25.00 1.10 -7.81
C GLU A 142 25.43 2.28 -6.93
N GLN A 143 24.47 3.04 -6.39
CA GLN A 143 24.74 4.27 -5.64
C GLN A 143 24.65 4.04 -4.13
N PRO A 144 25.33 4.88 -3.32
CA PRO A 144 25.15 4.86 -1.87
C PRO A 144 23.65 5.03 -1.51
N ALA A 145 23.15 4.17 -0.61
CA ALA A 145 21.73 4.12 -0.27
C ALA A 145 21.15 5.49 0.12
N ARG A 146 21.89 6.28 0.91
CA ARG A 146 21.43 7.60 1.34
C ARG A 146 21.24 8.57 0.16
N ASP A 147 22.15 8.55 -0.81
CA ASP A 147 22.11 9.49 -1.94
C ASP A 147 20.98 9.13 -2.88
N VAL A 148 20.77 7.85 -3.19
CA VAL A 148 19.71 7.42 -4.08
C VAL A 148 18.34 7.54 -3.44
N VAL A 149 18.20 7.28 -2.13
CA VAL A 149 16.95 7.51 -1.39
C VAL A 149 16.62 9.01 -1.34
N ALA A 150 17.61 9.87 -1.06
CA ALA A 150 17.40 11.32 -1.09
C ALA A 150 16.93 11.79 -2.48
N ALA A 151 17.55 11.29 -3.55
CA ALA A 151 17.15 11.60 -4.92
C ALA A 151 15.75 11.05 -5.27
N TRP A 152 15.37 9.89 -4.73
CA TRP A 152 14.02 9.33 -4.89
C TRP A 152 12.95 10.28 -4.33
N TYR A 153 13.16 10.81 -3.13
CA TYR A 153 12.20 11.71 -2.48
C TYR A 153 12.20 13.15 -3.05
N GLN A 154 13.10 13.46 -4.00
CA GLN A 154 13.05 14.71 -4.79
C GLN A 154 12.10 14.65 -6.00
N GLN A 155 11.51 13.49 -6.29
CA GLN A 155 10.53 13.38 -7.39
C GLN A 155 9.29 14.24 -7.11
N PRO A 156 8.65 14.80 -8.15
CA PRO A 156 7.51 15.70 -8.00
C PRO A 156 6.35 15.15 -7.16
N VAL A 157 6.15 13.84 -7.17
CA VAL A 157 5.09 13.18 -6.37
C VAL A 157 5.28 13.37 -4.86
N PHE A 158 6.51 13.62 -4.39
CA PHE A 158 6.86 13.85 -2.99
C PHE A 158 7.05 15.33 -2.64
N ALA A 159 6.66 16.25 -3.53
CA ALA A 159 6.92 17.70 -3.34
C ALA A 159 6.37 18.28 -2.04
N SER A 160 5.28 17.72 -1.48
CA SER A 160 4.71 18.14 -0.19
C SER A 160 5.68 18.01 0.97
N LEU A 161 6.58 17.01 0.94
CA LEU A 161 7.57 16.78 1.99
C LEU A 161 8.60 17.93 2.11
N ALA A 162 8.76 18.77 1.08
CA ALA A 162 9.63 19.93 1.15
C ALA A 162 9.20 20.94 2.24
N SER A 163 7.92 20.96 2.58
CA SER A 163 7.38 21.77 3.69
C SER A 163 7.58 21.15 5.08
N GLN A 164 8.09 19.93 5.15
CA GLN A 164 8.29 19.12 6.37
C GLN A 164 9.73 18.56 6.41
N PRO A 165 10.77 19.43 6.50
CA PRO A 165 12.17 19.01 6.33
C PRO A 165 12.63 17.97 7.37
N ASP A 166 12.15 18.04 8.61
CA ASP A 166 12.51 17.08 9.66
C ASP A 166 11.90 15.69 9.39
N LEU A 167 10.65 15.66 8.94
CA LEU A 167 10.01 14.42 8.50
C LEU A 167 10.75 13.81 7.30
N LEU A 168 11.07 14.61 6.30
CA LEU A 168 11.81 14.18 5.12
C LEU A 168 13.19 13.60 5.50
N ALA A 169 13.92 14.29 6.39
CA ALA A 169 15.22 13.82 6.87
C ALA A 169 15.10 12.48 7.60
N THR A 170 14.08 12.32 8.44
CA THR A 170 13.78 11.06 9.14
C THR A 170 13.47 9.94 8.16
N ILE A 171 12.61 10.20 7.17
CA ILE A 171 12.27 9.23 6.11
C ILE A 171 13.53 8.79 5.37
N ILE A 172 14.36 9.73 4.89
CA ILE A 172 15.59 9.42 4.15
C ILE A 172 16.51 8.55 5.01
N GLN A 173 16.71 8.88 6.29
CA GLN A 173 17.53 8.12 7.19
C GLN A 173 17.02 6.67 7.35
N GLN A 174 15.75 6.50 7.67
CA GLN A 174 15.15 5.18 7.89
C GLN A 174 15.20 4.30 6.64
N ARG A 175 14.83 4.86 5.48
CA ARG A 175 14.81 4.14 4.20
C ARG A 175 16.23 3.76 3.74
N SER A 176 17.23 4.62 4.00
CA SER A 176 18.61 4.33 3.64
C SER A 176 19.20 3.15 4.42
N VAL A 177 18.79 2.98 5.68
CA VAL A 177 19.22 1.85 6.51
C VAL A 177 18.52 0.55 6.10
N ALA A 178 17.24 0.63 5.74
CA ALA A 178 16.42 -0.52 5.37
C ALA A 178 16.57 -0.97 3.90
N CYS A 179 17.32 -0.21 3.09
CA CYS A 179 17.50 -0.51 1.67
C CYS A 179 18.39 -1.73 1.46
N SER A 180 17.90 -2.70 0.69
CA SER A 180 18.61 -3.92 0.31
C SER A 180 18.61 -4.11 -1.22
N PRO A 181 19.43 -5.00 -1.78
CA PRO A 181 19.32 -5.37 -3.20
C PRO A 181 17.93 -5.84 -3.59
N LEU A 182 17.26 -6.60 -2.72
CA LEU A 182 15.87 -7.08 -2.94
C LEU A 182 14.85 -5.93 -3.02
N THR A 183 15.11 -4.81 -2.32
CA THR A 183 14.25 -3.62 -2.44
C THR A 183 14.27 -3.06 -3.87
N ALA A 184 15.43 -3.07 -4.55
CA ALA A 184 15.53 -2.68 -5.95
C ALA A 184 14.81 -3.68 -6.88
N ASP A 185 14.89 -4.98 -6.57
CA ASP A 185 14.21 -6.03 -7.32
C ASP A 185 12.68 -5.91 -7.20
N ALA A 186 12.16 -5.51 -6.04
CA ALA A 186 10.74 -5.26 -5.84
C ALA A 186 10.19 -4.17 -6.79
N LEU A 187 10.99 -3.14 -7.10
CA LEU A 187 10.60 -2.11 -8.06
C LEU A 187 10.50 -2.68 -9.48
N VAL A 188 11.35 -3.62 -9.83
CA VAL A 188 11.35 -4.28 -11.14
C VAL A 188 10.20 -5.31 -11.27
N LEU A 189 9.90 -6.05 -10.20
CA LEU A 189 8.91 -7.13 -10.22
C LEU A 189 7.49 -6.64 -9.94
N TRP A 190 7.34 -5.65 -9.04
CA TRP A 190 6.02 -5.16 -8.59
C TRP A 190 5.82 -3.68 -8.90
N GLY A 191 6.68 -3.13 -9.75
CA GLY A 191 6.57 -1.75 -10.22
C GLY A 191 5.27 -1.51 -10.99
N GLN A 192 4.87 -0.26 -11.05
CA GLN A 192 3.61 0.14 -11.67
C GLN A 192 3.55 -0.18 -13.18
N GLY A 193 4.72 -0.26 -13.83
CA GLY A 193 4.82 -0.63 -15.25
C GLY A 193 4.75 -2.14 -15.51
N VAL A 194 4.88 -2.97 -14.47
CA VAL A 194 4.88 -4.45 -14.59
C VAL A 194 3.55 -5.03 -14.18
N LEU A 195 3.00 -4.59 -13.05
CA LEU A 195 1.72 -5.10 -12.57
C LEU A 195 0.62 -4.88 -13.62
N PRO A 196 -0.24 -5.89 -13.86
CA PRO A 196 -1.36 -5.75 -14.79
C PRO A 196 -2.27 -4.59 -14.39
N SER A 197 -2.67 -3.78 -15.37
CA SER A 197 -3.70 -2.76 -15.16
C SER A 197 -5.03 -3.41 -14.80
N GLN A 198 -5.64 -2.94 -13.71
CA GLN A 198 -6.95 -3.38 -13.24
C GLN A 198 -8.07 -2.40 -13.62
N TRP A 199 -7.77 -1.34 -14.37
CA TRP A 199 -8.76 -0.34 -14.77
C TRP A 199 -10.00 -0.98 -15.40
N GLY A 200 -9.84 -1.84 -16.40
CA GLY A 200 -10.94 -2.51 -17.08
C GLY A 200 -11.67 -3.58 -16.25
N ARG A 201 -11.29 -3.77 -14.98
CA ARG A 201 -11.87 -4.77 -14.08
C ARG A 201 -12.47 -4.17 -12.81
N LEU A 202 -12.43 -2.85 -12.64
CA LEU A 202 -12.96 -2.20 -11.43
C LEU A 202 -14.45 -2.46 -11.20
N GLU A 203 -15.23 -2.63 -12.26
CA GLU A 203 -16.65 -3.00 -12.16
C GLU A 203 -16.87 -4.41 -11.60
N GLN A 204 -15.86 -5.28 -11.66
CA GLN A 204 -15.91 -6.64 -11.12
C GLN A 204 -15.64 -6.70 -9.61
N LEU A 205 -15.20 -5.60 -9.00
CA LEU A 205 -14.98 -5.53 -7.57
C LEU A 205 -16.31 -5.67 -6.81
N THR A 206 -16.41 -6.72 -6.04
CA THR A 206 -17.59 -7.02 -5.21
C THR A 206 -17.43 -6.55 -3.76
N VAL A 207 -16.22 -6.20 -3.36
CA VAL A 207 -15.92 -5.70 -2.02
C VAL A 207 -16.08 -4.18 -1.95
N PRO A 208 -16.51 -3.60 -0.83
CA PRO A 208 -16.51 -2.15 -0.62
C PRO A 208 -15.10 -1.58 -0.77
N VAL A 209 -14.95 -0.51 -1.54
CA VAL A 209 -13.65 0.13 -1.81
C VAL A 209 -13.68 1.60 -1.42
N CYS A 210 -12.62 2.07 -0.76
CA CYS A 210 -12.35 3.48 -0.54
C CYS A 210 -10.97 3.85 -1.11
N HIS A 211 -10.92 4.89 -1.95
CA HIS A 211 -9.66 5.51 -2.37
C HIS A 211 -9.39 6.76 -1.54
N ILE A 212 -8.21 6.82 -0.91
CA ILE A 212 -7.78 7.97 -0.10
C ILE A 212 -6.53 8.59 -0.74
N SER A 213 -6.54 9.91 -0.95
CA SER A 213 -5.38 10.66 -1.47
C SER A 213 -5.16 11.95 -0.70
N GLY A 214 -3.95 12.49 -0.76
CA GLY A 214 -3.67 13.84 -0.26
C GLY A 214 -4.03 14.89 -1.30
N ALA A 215 -4.54 16.04 -0.84
CA ALA A 215 -4.97 17.14 -1.73
C ALA A 215 -3.80 17.77 -2.52
N LEU A 216 -2.56 17.65 -2.03
CA LEU A 216 -1.35 18.13 -2.70
C LEU A 216 -0.74 17.11 -3.66
N ASP A 217 -1.44 15.99 -3.92
CA ASP A 217 -1.10 15.01 -4.96
C ASP A 217 -2.21 14.95 -6.03
N PRO A 218 -2.24 15.94 -6.95
CA PRO A 218 -3.32 16.05 -7.94
C PRO A 218 -3.43 14.82 -8.85
N SER A 219 -2.32 14.12 -9.08
CA SER A 219 -2.32 12.91 -9.90
C SER A 219 -3.16 11.80 -9.26
N TYR A 220 -3.02 11.59 -7.96
CA TYR A 220 -3.79 10.55 -7.26
C TYR A 220 -5.18 11.03 -6.83
N VAL A 221 -5.42 12.33 -6.71
CA VAL A 221 -6.79 12.89 -6.65
C VAL A 221 -7.55 12.51 -7.92
N ALA A 222 -6.98 12.77 -9.10
CA ALA A 222 -7.58 12.42 -10.39
C ALA A 222 -7.76 10.89 -10.58
N VAL A 223 -6.83 10.09 -10.07
CA VAL A 223 -7.00 8.62 -10.04
C VAL A 223 -8.26 8.22 -9.27
N GLY A 224 -8.46 8.77 -8.07
CA GLY A 224 -9.63 8.47 -7.25
C GLY A 224 -10.95 8.93 -7.92
N GLU A 225 -10.93 10.07 -8.61
CA GLU A 225 -12.08 10.55 -9.41
C GLU A 225 -12.42 9.57 -10.52
N ARG A 226 -11.45 9.19 -11.31
CA ARG A 226 -11.63 8.22 -12.40
C ARG A 226 -12.09 6.84 -11.89
N MET A 227 -11.59 6.38 -10.75
CA MET A 227 -12.05 5.12 -10.14
C MET A 227 -13.53 5.19 -9.78
N MET A 228 -13.97 6.29 -9.17
CA MET A 228 -15.38 6.53 -8.80
C MET A 228 -16.27 6.66 -10.05
N GLU A 229 -15.79 7.29 -11.13
CA GLU A 229 -16.51 7.39 -12.41
C GLU A 229 -16.72 6.01 -13.06
N GLN A 230 -15.73 5.12 -13.00
CA GLN A 230 -15.83 3.75 -13.54
C GLN A 230 -16.68 2.82 -12.69
N ASN A 231 -16.61 2.97 -11.36
CA ASN A 231 -17.43 2.19 -10.44
C ASN A 231 -17.97 3.11 -9.34
N GLY A 232 -19.22 3.55 -9.49
CA GLY A 232 -19.89 4.47 -8.58
C GLY A 232 -20.06 3.96 -7.14
N SER A 233 -19.75 2.69 -6.86
CA SER A 233 -19.70 2.15 -5.50
C SER A 233 -18.39 2.44 -4.77
N ILE A 234 -17.35 2.89 -5.48
CA ILE A 234 -16.06 3.27 -4.89
C ILE A 234 -16.20 4.61 -4.19
N GLU A 235 -15.89 4.63 -2.89
CA GLU A 235 -15.84 5.84 -2.10
C GLU A 235 -14.50 6.56 -2.31
N ARG A 236 -14.52 7.90 -2.36
CA ARG A 236 -13.31 8.72 -2.46
C ARG A 236 -13.21 9.69 -1.29
N ARG A 237 -12.03 9.78 -0.70
CA ARG A 237 -11.69 10.73 0.35
C ARG A 237 -10.40 11.47 0.02
N VAL A 238 -10.34 12.76 0.35
CA VAL A 238 -9.16 13.61 0.12
C VAL A 238 -8.77 14.28 1.43
N ILE A 239 -7.55 14.02 1.88
CA ILE A 239 -7.00 14.60 3.11
C ILE A 239 -6.29 15.91 2.75
N GLN A 240 -6.66 17.01 3.41
CA GLN A 240 -6.16 18.34 3.11
C GLN A 240 -4.74 18.57 3.63
N GLY A 241 -3.95 19.37 2.91
CA GLY A 241 -2.64 19.82 3.32
C GLY A 241 -1.53 18.75 3.29
N VAL A 242 -1.73 17.65 2.58
CA VAL A 242 -0.75 16.56 2.44
C VAL A 242 -0.66 16.08 1.00
N GLY A 243 0.47 15.48 0.66
CA GLY A 243 0.74 14.92 -0.66
C GLY A 243 0.61 13.41 -0.71
N HIS A 244 1.58 12.78 -1.38
CA HIS A 244 1.56 11.35 -1.67
C HIS A 244 1.72 10.49 -0.41
N THR A 245 2.57 10.90 0.52
CA THR A 245 2.92 10.12 1.72
C THR A 245 1.93 10.35 2.88
N VAL A 246 0.64 10.26 2.60
CA VAL A 246 -0.46 10.57 3.52
C VAL A 246 -0.30 9.92 4.89
N HIS A 247 0.15 8.66 4.93
CA HIS A 247 0.35 7.86 6.14
C HIS A 247 1.49 8.35 7.03
N LEU A 248 2.44 9.10 6.48
CA LEU A 248 3.55 9.70 7.22
C LEU A 248 3.29 11.19 7.53
N GLU A 249 2.63 11.90 6.60
CA GLU A 249 2.37 13.34 6.74
C GLU A 249 1.21 13.64 7.70
N ARG A 250 0.17 12.79 7.71
CA ARG A 250 -1.05 12.94 8.55
C ARG A 250 -1.60 11.58 9.01
N PRO A 251 -0.83 10.83 9.81
CA PRO A 251 -1.23 9.48 10.23
C PRO A 251 -2.55 9.46 11.00
N VAL A 252 -2.80 10.44 11.87
CA VAL A 252 -4.02 10.48 12.70
C VAL A 252 -5.25 10.70 11.85
N GLU A 253 -5.23 11.66 10.94
CA GLU A 253 -6.35 11.95 10.04
C GLU A 253 -6.62 10.77 9.09
N LEU A 254 -5.55 10.11 8.64
CA LEU A 254 -5.69 8.89 7.84
C LEU A 254 -6.33 7.75 8.64
N GLY A 255 -5.88 7.52 9.87
CA GLY A 255 -6.43 6.50 10.77
C GLY A 255 -7.93 6.72 11.03
N HIS A 256 -8.32 7.96 11.34
CA HIS A 256 -9.74 8.31 11.51
C HIS A 256 -10.53 8.11 10.21
N SER A 257 -9.99 8.51 9.06
CA SER A 257 -10.65 8.35 7.76
C SER A 257 -10.87 6.87 7.42
N ILE A 258 -9.85 6.03 7.61
CA ILE A 258 -9.97 4.58 7.45
C ILE A 258 -11.04 4.05 8.42
N GLY A 259 -10.92 4.32 9.71
CA GLY A 259 -11.83 3.81 10.73
C GLY A 259 -13.30 4.17 10.48
N GLN A 260 -13.58 5.37 9.98
CA GLN A 260 -14.93 5.75 9.59
C GLN A 260 -15.44 4.90 8.43
N PHE A 261 -14.63 4.71 7.37
CA PHE A 261 -15.02 3.85 6.24
C PHE A 261 -15.32 2.41 6.69
N LEU A 262 -14.46 1.82 7.53
CA LEU A 262 -14.67 0.46 8.06
C LEU A 262 -15.98 0.36 8.84
N SER A 263 -16.25 1.35 9.69
CA SER A 263 -17.51 1.39 10.47
C SER A 263 -18.75 1.52 9.57
N ASP A 264 -18.65 2.27 8.47
CA ASP A 264 -19.74 2.39 7.48
C ASP A 264 -20.01 1.05 6.78
N VAL A 265 -18.95 0.34 6.40
CA VAL A 265 -19.04 -0.99 5.80
C VAL A 265 -19.72 -1.99 6.75
N GLU A 266 -19.24 -2.08 7.99
CA GLU A 266 -19.79 -3.00 8.99
C GLU A 266 -21.26 -2.70 9.32
N ARG A 267 -21.64 -1.41 9.39
CA ARG A 267 -23.05 -1.01 9.57
C ARG A 267 -23.94 -1.43 8.40
N ARG A 268 -23.43 -1.33 7.16
CA ARG A 268 -24.19 -1.79 5.96
C ARG A 268 -24.35 -3.30 5.97
N GLU A 269 -23.30 -4.06 6.30
CA GLU A 269 -23.37 -5.51 6.42
C GLU A 269 -24.37 -5.97 7.51
N ALA A 270 -24.37 -5.29 8.66
CA ALA A 270 -25.29 -5.61 9.77
C ALA A 270 -26.78 -5.35 9.43
N ARG A 271 -27.06 -4.40 8.53
CA ARG A 271 -28.44 -4.10 8.06
C ARG A 271 -28.94 -5.08 7.00
N ASN A 272 -28.03 -5.78 6.33
CA ASN A 272 -28.35 -6.72 5.24
C ASN A 272 -28.46 -8.18 5.73
N ARG A 273 -28.20 -8.41 7.01
CA ARG A 273 -28.41 -9.71 7.72
C ARG A 273 -29.76 -9.73 8.39
#